data_f17399d18c3a474de6ec39f7d040371a
#
_entry.id   f17399d18c3a474de6ec39f7d040371a
#
_cell.length_a   1.000
_cell.length_b   1.000
_cell.length_c   1.000
_cell.angle_alpha   90.00
_cell.angle_beta   90.00
_cell.angle_gamma   90.00
#
_symmetry.space_group_name_H-M   'P 1'
#
loop_
_entity.id
_entity.type
_entity.pdbx_description
1 polymer ?
#
loop_
_entity_poly.entity_id
_entity_poly.type
_entity_poly.pdbx_seq_one_letter_code
_entity_poly.pdbx_strand_id
1 'polypeptide(L)'
;MRHSLRNLLFLSVAFALVACQSTTAPIQKNNGKPALSAHQLKQSSVQPSRKSIDGVQDVTWQITSVLQKRAKFFNQMPFLTLNSAVQTVQGNTGCNMIYGRYTYNFALQQLDLDVRAGHQSCDGALAQEAELMDVLQRVKRFKLQGNQILLLDQSGQILVQAQKK
;
A
#
# COMPACT_ATOMS: atom_id res chain seq x y z
N MET A 1 -20.91 42.29 32.27
CA MET A 1 -20.38 42.61 33.62
C MET A 1 -19.43 41.51 34.06
N ARG A 2 -18.22 41.93 34.53
CA ARG A 2 -17.13 41.20 35.21
C ARG A 2 -16.27 40.29 34.33
N HIS A 3 -15.20 40.81 33.87
CA HIS A 3 -13.75 40.80 34.20
C HIS A 3 -13.27 39.64 35.08
N SER A 4 -12.33 38.87 34.60
CA SER A 4 -11.18 38.52 35.41
C SER A 4 -9.98 38.21 34.50
N LEU A 5 -9.01 39.11 34.60
CA LEU A 5 -7.61 39.04 34.20
C LEU A 5 -6.84 38.01 35.09
N ARG A 6 -5.62 37.70 34.61
CA ARG A 6 -4.41 37.22 35.33
C ARG A 6 -4.25 35.69 35.27
N ASN A 7 -3.19 35.15 34.65
CA ASN A 7 -1.81 35.34 35.10
C ASN A 7 -0.80 35.04 33.98
N LEU A 8 0.10 35.98 33.80
CA LEU A 8 1.40 35.84 33.14
C LEU A 8 2.32 34.99 34.04
N LEU A 9 2.92 33.98 33.53
CA LEU A 9 4.10 33.38 34.16
C LEU A 9 5.12 33.10 33.05
N PHE A 10 6.12 33.96 33.00
CA PHE A 10 7.37 33.78 32.27
C PHE A 10 8.15 32.64 32.89
N LEU A 11 8.49 31.62 32.11
CA LEU A 11 9.54 30.70 32.51
C LEU A 11 10.61 30.67 31.43
N SER A 12 11.69 31.35 31.75
CA SER A 12 12.97 31.35 31.02
C SER A 12 13.60 29.94 31.12
N VAL A 13 13.82 29.27 30.00
CA VAL A 13 14.63 28.05 29.97
C VAL A 13 15.90 28.33 29.18
N ALA A 14 17.03 28.18 29.87
CA ALA A 14 18.38 28.41 29.42
C ALA A 14 18.78 27.41 28.32
N PHE A 15 19.39 27.96 27.27
CA PHE A 15 20.09 27.21 26.22
C PHE A 15 21.40 26.63 26.79
N ALA A 16 21.51 25.32 26.89
CA ALA A 16 22.77 24.61 27.09
C ALA A 16 23.35 24.21 25.74
N LEU A 17 24.43 24.90 25.35
CA LEU A 17 25.27 24.54 24.21
C LEU A 17 26.14 23.34 24.57
N VAL A 18 25.88 22.17 24.00
CA VAL A 18 26.76 21.02 24.07
C VAL A 18 27.74 21.09 22.90
N ALA A 19 28.99 21.41 23.21
CA ALA A 19 30.10 21.41 22.26
C ALA A 19 30.56 19.95 22.03
N CYS A 20 30.49 19.46 20.79
CA CYS A 20 31.13 18.22 20.39
C CYS A 20 32.62 18.43 20.26
N GLN A 21 33.42 17.82 21.14
CA GLN A 21 34.87 17.74 21.02
C GLN A 21 35.24 16.58 20.10
N SER A 22 35.89 16.91 18.98
CA SER A 22 36.52 15.94 18.07
C SER A 22 37.88 15.53 18.66
N THR A 23 37.97 14.31 19.16
CA THR A 23 39.27 13.71 19.54
C THR A 23 39.90 13.06 18.32
N THR A 24 40.96 13.70 17.82
CA THR A 24 41.87 13.10 16.83
C THR A 24 42.79 12.11 17.55
N ALA A 25 42.69 10.82 17.21
CA ALA A 25 43.63 9.78 17.65
C ALA A 25 44.82 9.70 16.69
N PRO A 26 46.05 9.44 17.19
CA PRO A 26 47.27 9.42 16.38
C PRO A 26 47.36 8.16 15.51
N ILE A 27 47.85 8.36 14.28
CA ILE A 27 48.13 7.32 13.29
C ILE A 27 49.29 6.47 13.75
N GLN A 28 49.05 5.22 14.11
CA GLN A 28 50.11 4.23 14.30
C GLN A 28 50.40 3.52 12.96
N LYS A 29 51.60 3.76 12.41
CA LYS A 29 52.14 3.01 11.26
C LYS A 29 52.49 1.60 11.73
N ASN A 30 51.69 0.62 11.37
CA ASN A 30 52.10 -0.78 11.41
C ASN A 30 52.31 -1.31 10.00
N ASN A 31 53.58 -1.57 9.68
CA ASN A 31 53.97 -2.38 8.53
C ASN A 31 53.61 -3.83 8.82
N GLY A 32 52.48 -4.27 8.31
CA GLY A 32 52.05 -5.66 8.35
C GLY A 32 51.43 -6.02 7.01
N LYS A 33 52.02 -7.00 6.34
CA LYS A 33 51.64 -7.66 5.10
C LYS A 33 50.12 -7.86 5.01
N PRO A 34 49.45 -7.53 3.88
CA PRO A 34 48.01 -7.73 3.77
C PRO A 34 47.68 -9.21 3.59
N ALA A 35 47.19 -9.81 4.64
CA ALA A 35 46.42 -11.04 4.51
C ALA A 35 45.07 -10.69 3.87
N LEU A 36 44.80 -11.24 2.69
CA LEU A 36 43.48 -11.18 2.05
C LEU A 36 42.43 -11.83 2.98
N SER A 37 41.80 -11.00 3.79
CA SER A 37 40.59 -11.39 4.49
C SER A 37 39.46 -11.51 3.45
N ALA A 38 39.08 -12.74 3.12
CA ALA A 38 37.90 -13.02 2.33
C ALA A 38 36.72 -12.44 3.10
N HIS A 39 36.26 -11.26 2.70
CA HIS A 39 34.96 -10.77 3.06
C HIS A 39 33.97 -11.80 2.54
N GLN A 40 33.43 -12.61 3.44
CA GLN A 40 32.22 -13.37 3.21
C GLN A 40 31.13 -12.36 2.85
N LEU A 41 30.95 -12.16 1.55
CA LEU A 41 29.71 -11.64 1.01
C LEU A 41 28.62 -12.57 1.54
N LYS A 42 27.91 -12.15 2.58
CA LYS A 42 26.62 -12.74 2.92
C LYS A 42 25.80 -12.66 1.63
N GLN A 43 25.80 -13.75 0.87
CA GLN A 43 24.82 -13.95 -0.16
C GLN A 43 23.46 -13.93 0.55
N SER A 44 22.82 -12.76 0.48
CA SER A 44 21.40 -12.65 0.78
C SER A 44 20.73 -13.57 -0.23
N SER A 45 20.42 -14.80 0.18
CA SER A 45 19.63 -15.71 -0.62
C SER A 45 18.28 -15.03 -0.83
N VAL A 46 18.10 -14.43 -2.00
CA VAL A 46 16.78 -14.00 -2.47
C VAL A 46 15.97 -15.28 -2.59
N GLN A 47 15.24 -15.62 -1.52
CA GLN A 47 14.26 -16.69 -1.61
C GLN A 47 13.24 -16.29 -2.66
N PRO A 48 12.93 -17.16 -3.66
CA PRO A 48 11.87 -16.88 -4.59
C PRO A 48 10.58 -16.66 -3.77
N SER A 49 9.98 -15.49 -3.92
CA SER A 49 8.73 -15.16 -3.25
C SER A 49 7.67 -16.18 -3.65
N ARG A 50 7.27 -17.04 -2.70
CA ARG A 50 6.22 -18.02 -2.94
C ARG A 50 4.91 -17.26 -3.14
N LYS A 51 4.23 -17.55 -4.26
CA LYS A 51 2.87 -17.04 -4.48
C LYS A 51 1.95 -17.53 -3.37
N SER A 52 1.00 -16.71 -2.99
CA SER A 52 -0.06 -17.08 -2.05
C SER A 52 -0.92 -18.20 -2.63
N ILE A 53 -1.38 -19.09 -1.77
CA ILE A 53 -2.31 -20.18 -2.12
C ILE A 53 -3.70 -19.98 -1.51
N ASP A 54 -3.99 -18.80 -0.95
CA ASP A 54 -5.26 -18.47 -0.31
C ASP A 54 -6.43 -18.28 -1.30
N GLY A 55 -6.12 -18.25 -2.60
CA GLY A 55 -7.09 -18.06 -3.66
C GLY A 55 -7.54 -16.62 -3.87
N VAL A 56 -7.03 -15.67 -3.10
CA VAL A 56 -7.36 -14.23 -3.16
C VAL A 56 -6.19 -13.41 -3.69
N GLN A 57 -5.03 -13.58 -3.10
CA GLN A 57 -3.80 -12.92 -3.50
C GLN A 57 -3.14 -13.62 -4.70
N ASP A 58 -2.33 -12.88 -5.46
CA ASP A 58 -1.60 -13.38 -6.66
C ASP A 58 -2.52 -13.93 -7.76
N VAL A 59 -3.76 -13.48 -7.75
CA VAL A 59 -4.82 -13.77 -8.72
C VAL A 59 -5.25 -12.48 -9.38
N THR A 60 -5.49 -12.52 -10.69
CA THR A 60 -6.10 -11.40 -11.40
C THR A 60 -7.63 -11.48 -11.31
N TRP A 61 -8.21 -10.48 -10.70
CA TRP A 61 -9.65 -10.33 -10.51
C TRP A 61 -10.22 -9.35 -11.54
N GLN A 62 -10.91 -9.85 -12.55
CA GLN A 62 -11.62 -9.02 -13.50
C GLN A 62 -12.90 -8.48 -12.86
N ILE A 63 -13.02 -7.16 -12.77
CA ILE A 63 -14.19 -6.50 -12.18
C ILE A 63 -15.37 -6.65 -13.13
N THR A 64 -16.47 -7.21 -12.60
CA THR A 64 -17.70 -7.44 -13.36
C THR A 64 -18.79 -6.45 -13.01
N SER A 65 -18.79 -5.93 -11.77
CA SER A 65 -19.72 -4.85 -11.38
C SER A 65 -19.14 -3.94 -10.31
N VAL A 66 -19.59 -2.68 -10.31
CA VAL A 66 -19.33 -1.64 -9.32
C VAL A 66 -20.68 -1.11 -8.84
N LEU A 67 -20.94 -1.11 -7.53
CA LEU A 67 -22.23 -0.74 -6.92
C LEU A 67 -23.42 -1.37 -7.65
N GLN A 68 -23.31 -2.68 -7.94
CA GLN A 68 -24.31 -3.48 -8.67
C GLN A 68 -24.53 -3.09 -10.14
N LYS A 69 -23.85 -2.06 -10.65
CA LYS A 69 -23.84 -1.70 -12.07
C LYS A 69 -22.79 -2.52 -12.80
N ARG A 70 -23.12 -3.07 -13.96
CA ARG A 70 -22.20 -3.83 -14.79
C ARG A 70 -21.00 -2.94 -15.19
N ALA A 71 -19.79 -3.43 -14.98
CA ALA A 71 -18.58 -2.76 -15.43
C ALA A 71 -18.51 -2.71 -16.95
N LYS A 72 -18.13 -1.54 -17.48
CA LYS A 72 -18.01 -1.28 -18.92
C LYS A 72 -16.55 -1.47 -19.36
N PHE A 73 -16.40 -1.92 -20.59
CA PHE A 73 -15.15 -1.95 -21.30
C PHE A 73 -14.87 -0.57 -21.94
N PHE A 74 -13.68 -0.06 -21.79
CA PHE A 74 -13.19 1.13 -22.50
C PHE A 74 -12.00 0.72 -23.37
N ASN A 75 -10.78 0.73 -22.83
CA ASN A 75 -9.61 0.17 -23.52
C ASN A 75 -9.39 -1.31 -23.14
N GLN A 76 -9.83 -1.67 -21.95
CA GLN A 76 -9.84 -3.02 -21.41
C GLN A 76 -10.92 -3.16 -20.33
N MET A 77 -11.19 -4.39 -19.91
CA MET A 77 -12.02 -4.61 -18.72
C MET A 77 -11.25 -4.21 -17.46
N PRO A 78 -11.89 -3.54 -16.50
CA PRO A 78 -11.23 -3.21 -15.23
C PRO A 78 -10.84 -4.49 -14.48
N PHE A 79 -9.69 -4.43 -13.78
CA PHE A 79 -9.21 -5.56 -12.98
C PHE A 79 -8.35 -5.11 -11.81
N LEU A 80 -8.14 -6.01 -10.85
CA LEU A 80 -7.21 -5.87 -9.71
C LEU A 80 -6.40 -7.14 -9.53
N THR A 81 -5.17 -6.98 -9.05
CA THR A 81 -4.29 -8.05 -8.56
C THR A 81 -3.65 -7.61 -7.26
N LEU A 82 -3.72 -8.46 -6.24
CA LEU A 82 -3.08 -8.25 -4.94
C LEU A 82 -1.77 -9.06 -4.91
N ASN A 83 -0.63 -8.40 -4.90
CA ASN A 83 0.68 -9.06 -4.83
C ASN A 83 1.04 -9.37 -3.38
N SER A 84 1.09 -10.64 -3.01
CA SER A 84 1.35 -11.09 -1.63
C SER A 84 2.78 -10.82 -1.16
N ALA A 85 3.76 -10.88 -2.08
CA ALA A 85 5.17 -10.77 -1.75
C ALA A 85 5.58 -9.36 -1.26
N VAL A 86 4.93 -8.32 -1.81
CA VAL A 86 5.26 -6.91 -1.55
C VAL A 86 4.07 -6.09 -1.04
N GLN A 87 2.92 -6.74 -0.84
CA GLN A 87 1.67 -6.13 -0.37
C GLN A 87 1.23 -4.91 -1.19
N THR A 88 1.31 -5.04 -2.52
CA THR A 88 0.89 -4.00 -3.45
C THR A 88 -0.32 -4.42 -4.26
N VAL A 89 -1.12 -3.42 -4.61
CA VAL A 89 -2.22 -3.55 -5.56
C VAL A 89 -1.74 -3.08 -6.92
N GLN A 90 -2.08 -3.83 -7.95
CA GLN A 90 -1.96 -3.45 -9.35
C GLN A 90 -3.29 -3.72 -10.04
N GLY A 91 -3.65 -2.90 -11.02
CA GLY A 91 -4.87 -3.10 -11.76
C GLY A 91 -5.08 -2.06 -12.84
N ASN A 92 -6.32 -1.99 -13.32
CA ASN A 92 -6.75 -1.00 -14.29
C ASN A 92 -8.21 -0.66 -14.10
N THR A 93 -8.58 0.59 -14.28
CA THR A 93 -9.97 1.08 -14.18
C THR A 93 -10.80 0.78 -15.43
N GLY A 94 -10.15 0.28 -16.49
CA GLY A 94 -10.64 0.24 -17.86
C GLY A 94 -9.95 1.29 -18.74
N CYS A 95 -9.45 2.37 -18.13
CA CYS A 95 -8.70 3.45 -18.76
C CYS A 95 -7.31 3.62 -18.12
N ASN A 96 -7.25 3.80 -16.82
CA ASN A 96 -6.03 4.12 -16.08
C ASN A 96 -5.50 2.93 -15.29
N MET A 97 -4.17 2.86 -15.15
CA MET A 97 -3.53 1.91 -14.23
C MET A 97 -3.90 2.26 -12.80
N ILE A 98 -4.24 1.22 -12.02
CA ILE A 98 -4.41 1.29 -10.57
C ILE A 98 -3.13 0.78 -9.92
N TYR A 99 -2.66 1.47 -8.89
CA TYR A 99 -1.50 1.09 -8.10
C TYR A 99 -1.67 1.54 -6.65
N GLY A 100 -1.04 0.84 -5.73
CA GLY A 100 -1.10 1.18 -4.33
C GLY A 100 -0.68 0.04 -3.42
N ARG A 101 -1.14 0.09 -2.19
CA ARG A 101 -0.88 -0.91 -1.16
C ARG A 101 -2.19 -1.45 -0.60
N TYR A 102 -2.08 -2.56 0.12
CA TYR A 102 -3.22 -3.12 0.84
C TYR A 102 -2.78 -3.72 2.18
N THR A 103 -3.74 -3.82 3.10
CA THR A 103 -3.65 -4.68 4.28
C THR A 103 -4.67 -5.79 4.17
N TYR A 104 -4.32 -6.97 4.68
CA TYR A 104 -5.06 -8.17 4.41
C TYR A 104 -5.02 -9.15 5.58
N ASN A 105 -6.18 -9.70 5.93
CA ASN A 105 -6.30 -10.80 6.88
C ASN A 105 -7.33 -11.80 6.35
N PHE A 106 -6.85 -12.97 5.90
CA PHE A 106 -7.72 -14.02 5.36
C PHE A 106 -8.70 -14.56 6.39
N ALA A 107 -8.23 -14.86 7.60
CA ALA A 107 -9.04 -15.47 8.64
C ALA A 107 -10.20 -14.56 9.10
N LEU A 108 -10.00 -13.25 9.09
CA LEU A 108 -11.02 -12.25 9.43
C LEU A 108 -11.76 -11.71 8.21
N GLN A 109 -11.40 -12.17 7.01
CA GLN A 109 -11.92 -11.66 5.73
C GLN A 109 -11.81 -10.14 5.61
N GLN A 110 -10.72 -9.57 6.12
CA GLN A 110 -10.42 -8.15 6.07
C GLN A 110 -9.52 -7.81 4.89
N LEU A 111 -9.83 -6.71 4.24
CA LEU A 111 -9.06 -6.15 3.13
C LEU A 111 -9.25 -4.63 3.13
N ASP A 112 -8.18 -3.88 3.31
CA ASP A 112 -8.14 -2.44 3.14
C ASP A 112 -7.26 -2.10 1.95
N LEU A 113 -7.71 -1.18 1.11
CA LEU A 113 -7.02 -0.75 -0.10
C LEU A 113 -6.65 0.74 0.00
N ASP A 114 -5.36 1.05 -0.13
CA ASP A 114 -4.85 2.41 -0.35
C ASP A 114 -4.33 2.49 -1.79
N VAL A 115 -5.23 2.87 -2.71
CA VAL A 115 -4.98 2.82 -4.14
C VAL A 115 -5.20 4.17 -4.81
N ARG A 116 -4.48 4.38 -5.91
CA ARG A 116 -4.58 5.55 -6.79
C ARG A 116 -4.66 5.09 -8.24
N ALA A 117 -5.21 5.92 -9.10
CA ALA A 117 -5.23 5.70 -10.55
C ALA A 117 -4.36 6.74 -11.26
N GLY A 118 -4.01 6.45 -12.51
CA GLY A 118 -3.42 7.41 -13.43
C GLY A 118 -4.41 8.52 -13.82
N HIS A 119 -3.99 9.40 -14.72
CA HIS A 119 -4.77 10.60 -15.09
C HIS A 119 -4.99 10.73 -16.61
N GLN A 120 -4.99 9.60 -17.32
CA GLN A 120 -5.33 9.62 -18.76
C GLN A 120 -6.83 9.87 -18.93
N SER A 121 -7.20 10.60 -19.97
CA SER A 121 -8.58 10.79 -20.36
C SER A 121 -8.97 9.75 -21.39
N CYS A 122 -10.01 8.98 -21.11
CA CYS A 122 -10.64 8.06 -22.06
C CYS A 122 -12.11 8.44 -22.21
N ASP A 123 -12.58 8.45 -23.44
CA ASP A 123 -13.96 8.85 -23.73
C ASP A 123 -14.98 8.02 -22.94
N GLY A 124 -15.82 8.71 -22.17
CA GLY A 124 -16.89 8.11 -21.38
C GLY A 124 -16.46 7.31 -20.16
N ALA A 125 -15.14 7.15 -19.89
CA ALA A 125 -14.65 6.33 -18.79
C ALA A 125 -14.69 7.03 -17.41
N LEU A 126 -14.65 8.36 -17.37
CA LEU A 126 -14.47 9.16 -16.16
C LEU A 126 -15.45 8.81 -15.04
N ALA A 127 -16.73 8.64 -15.38
CA ALA A 127 -17.77 8.36 -14.37
C ALA A 127 -17.55 6.98 -13.71
N GLN A 128 -17.24 5.94 -14.48
CA GLN A 128 -16.96 4.60 -13.94
C GLN A 128 -15.64 4.60 -13.15
N GLU A 129 -14.62 5.30 -13.63
CA GLU A 129 -13.34 5.41 -12.95
C GLU A 129 -13.47 6.08 -11.60
N ALA A 130 -14.15 7.24 -11.53
CA ALA A 130 -14.39 7.94 -10.28
C ALA A 130 -15.17 7.08 -9.29
N GLU A 131 -16.24 6.41 -9.74
CA GLU A 131 -17.05 5.51 -8.92
C GLU A 131 -16.21 4.31 -8.43
N LEU A 132 -15.43 3.69 -9.31
CA LEU A 132 -14.57 2.56 -8.95
C LEU A 132 -13.50 2.98 -7.92
N MET A 133 -12.83 4.10 -8.11
CA MET A 133 -11.79 4.57 -7.20
C MET A 133 -12.38 4.95 -5.83
N ASP A 134 -13.56 5.58 -5.79
CA ASP A 134 -14.27 5.86 -4.53
C ASP A 134 -14.57 4.57 -3.76
N VAL A 135 -15.19 3.59 -4.42
CA VAL A 135 -15.58 2.36 -3.72
C VAL A 135 -14.38 1.52 -3.29
N LEU A 136 -13.27 1.51 -4.04
CA LEU A 136 -12.07 0.78 -3.65
C LEU A 136 -11.47 1.29 -2.33
N GLN A 137 -11.52 2.59 -2.06
CA GLN A 137 -11.06 3.17 -0.79
C GLN A 137 -11.99 2.83 0.39
N ARG A 138 -13.24 2.49 0.11
CA ARG A 138 -14.25 2.12 1.11
C ARG A 138 -14.25 0.63 1.44
N VAL A 139 -13.51 -0.19 0.69
CA VAL A 139 -13.39 -1.63 0.96
C VAL A 139 -12.78 -1.87 2.34
N LYS A 140 -13.43 -2.72 3.15
CA LYS A 140 -12.97 -3.16 4.47
C LYS A 140 -12.97 -4.67 4.61
N ARG A 141 -13.74 -5.35 3.77
CA ARG A 141 -13.92 -6.79 3.83
C ARG A 141 -13.98 -7.40 2.45
N PHE A 142 -13.72 -8.70 2.38
CA PHE A 142 -13.96 -9.48 1.18
C PHE A 142 -14.70 -10.78 1.50
N LYS A 143 -15.30 -11.37 0.48
CA LYS A 143 -15.89 -12.71 0.55
C LYS A 143 -15.54 -13.46 -0.73
N LEU A 144 -14.93 -14.63 -0.60
CA LEU A 144 -14.63 -15.49 -1.74
C LEU A 144 -15.78 -16.47 -1.96
N GLN A 145 -16.24 -16.61 -3.19
CA GLN A 145 -17.33 -17.51 -3.60
C GLN A 145 -16.91 -18.23 -4.90
N GLY A 146 -16.26 -19.38 -4.76
CA GLY A 146 -15.71 -20.10 -5.91
C GLY A 146 -14.73 -19.22 -6.71
N ASN A 147 -15.05 -18.94 -7.95
CA ASN A 147 -14.23 -18.10 -8.83
C ASN A 147 -14.59 -16.60 -8.75
N GLN A 148 -15.42 -16.19 -7.81
CA GLN A 148 -15.84 -14.80 -7.62
C GLN A 148 -15.35 -14.27 -6.28
N ILE A 149 -14.92 -13.01 -6.27
CA ILE A 149 -14.66 -12.23 -5.06
C ILE A 149 -15.66 -11.08 -4.96
N LEU A 150 -16.21 -10.89 -3.77
CA LEU A 150 -17.01 -9.74 -3.40
C LEU A 150 -16.16 -8.84 -2.49
N LEU A 151 -16.05 -7.58 -2.83
CA LEU A 151 -15.43 -6.56 -1.98
C LEU A 151 -16.54 -5.77 -1.30
N LEU A 152 -16.47 -5.64 0.01
CA LEU A 152 -17.53 -5.09 0.83
C LEU A 152 -17.01 -3.93 1.69
N ASP A 153 -17.89 -3.03 2.05
CA ASP A 153 -17.62 -2.01 3.05
C ASP A 153 -17.76 -2.56 4.49
N GLN A 154 -17.58 -1.67 5.46
CA GLN A 154 -17.70 -2.01 6.89
C GLN A 154 -19.10 -2.53 7.26
N SER A 155 -20.16 -2.06 6.60
CA SER A 155 -21.54 -2.48 6.84
C SER A 155 -21.88 -3.83 6.21
N GLY A 156 -21.03 -4.34 5.31
CA GLY A 156 -21.25 -5.55 4.53
C GLY A 156 -21.95 -5.30 3.19
N GLN A 157 -22.11 -4.04 2.77
CA GLN A 157 -22.60 -3.72 1.44
C GLN A 157 -21.59 -4.14 0.37
N ILE A 158 -22.04 -4.80 -0.68
CA ILE A 158 -21.21 -5.17 -1.82
C ILE A 158 -20.90 -3.92 -2.63
N LEU A 159 -19.61 -3.58 -2.71
CA LEU A 159 -19.09 -2.46 -3.48
C LEU A 159 -18.62 -2.88 -4.87
N VAL A 160 -17.90 -4.01 -4.95
CA VAL A 160 -17.34 -4.54 -6.19
C VAL A 160 -17.56 -6.04 -6.24
N GLN A 161 -17.88 -6.55 -7.43
CA GLN A 161 -17.82 -7.97 -7.74
C GLN A 161 -16.79 -8.18 -8.83
N ALA A 162 -15.98 -9.23 -8.67
CA ALA A 162 -14.98 -9.57 -9.66
C ALA A 162 -14.86 -11.09 -9.80
N GLN A 163 -14.43 -11.52 -10.99
CA GLN A 163 -14.22 -12.93 -11.31
C GLN A 163 -12.74 -13.21 -11.56
N LYS A 164 -12.30 -14.38 -11.19
CA LYS A 164 -10.98 -14.88 -11.50
C LYS A 164 -10.80 -14.97 -13.01
N LYS A 165 -9.68 -14.40 -13.49
CA LYS A 165 -9.30 -14.44 -14.91
C LYS A 165 -8.43 -15.64 -15.21
#